data_b03dd87fee6d91c02081eaacf4fedac9
#
_entry.id   b03dd87fee6d91c02081eaacf4fedac9
#
_cell.length_a   1.000
_cell.length_b   1.000
_cell.length_c   1.000
_cell.angle_alpha   90.00
_cell.angle_beta   90.00
_cell.angle_gamma   90.00
#
_symmetry.space_group_name_H-M   'P 1'
#
loop_
_entity.id
_entity.type
_entity.pdbx_description
1 polymer ?
#
loop_
_entity_poly.entity_id
_entity_poly.type
_entity_poly.pdbx_seq_one_letter_code
_entity_poly.pdbx_strand_id
1 'polypeptide(L)'
;MFKSAKLSLVLSCLAPLTLAVLPSPAAAQFSESYKFLEAVKKKEGQEVTDMLAEGSPNLINTRDITSGETALHLVTQRRDLTWMQFLLAKGANVNARDARGATPLVVACNLNFAEGVDLLVGRGARVDESNTSGETPLITAVHNRNIALMRILLKAGANPDRADNSGRTARDYAKLAGNPALVTVIETDAKPGSKPGQGPQSFGPKL
;
A
#
# COMPACT_ATOMS: atom_id res chain seq x y z
N MET A 1 -9.13 -36.13 -86.86
CA MET A 1 -7.93 -36.07 -86.00
C MET A 1 -8.17 -35.03 -84.94
N PHE A 2 -8.63 -35.45 -83.72
CA PHE A 2 -8.87 -34.53 -82.58
C PHE A 2 -7.88 -34.85 -81.51
N LYS A 3 -7.06 -33.84 -81.15
CA LYS A 3 -6.12 -33.88 -80.00
C LYS A 3 -6.83 -33.39 -78.74
N SER A 4 -7.00 -34.29 -77.81
CA SER A 4 -7.50 -33.98 -76.47
C SER A 4 -6.50 -33.16 -75.62
N ALA A 5 -6.85 -31.96 -75.20
CA ALA A 5 -6.12 -31.24 -74.25
C ALA A 5 -6.52 -31.67 -72.84
N LYS A 6 -5.57 -32.17 -72.03
CA LYS A 6 -5.75 -32.48 -70.60
C LYS A 6 -5.66 -31.21 -69.79
N LEU A 7 -6.76 -30.84 -69.18
CA LEU A 7 -6.83 -29.75 -68.22
C LEU A 7 -6.30 -30.24 -66.83
N SER A 8 -5.17 -29.79 -66.45
CA SER A 8 -4.56 -30.13 -65.16
C SER A 8 -5.11 -29.18 -64.06
N LEU A 9 -5.93 -29.72 -63.16
CA LEU A 9 -6.52 -29.02 -62.03
C LEU A 9 -5.43 -28.90 -60.92
N VAL A 10 -4.86 -27.72 -60.75
CA VAL A 10 -3.95 -27.42 -59.62
C VAL A 10 -4.81 -27.10 -58.42
N LEU A 11 -4.94 -28.08 -57.50
CA LEU A 11 -5.61 -27.90 -56.20
C LEU A 11 -4.71 -27.12 -55.27
N SER A 12 -4.95 -25.80 -55.13
CA SER A 12 -4.25 -24.95 -54.19
C SER A 12 -4.73 -25.24 -52.77
N CYS A 13 -3.91 -25.95 -51.99
CA CYS A 13 -4.11 -26.11 -50.54
C CYS A 13 -3.89 -24.77 -49.84
N LEU A 14 -4.97 -24.04 -49.55
CA LEU A 14 -4.95 -22.99 -48.54
C LEU A 14 -4.89 -23.67 -47.16
N ALA A 15 -3.70 -23.72 -46.57
CA ALA A 15 -3.55 -24.05 -45.15
C ALA A 15 -4.11 -22.87 -44.32
N PRO A 16 -4.99 -23.09 -43.35
CA PRO A 16 -5.40 -22.00 -42.45
C PRO A 16 -4.21 -21.61 -41.60
N LEU A 17 -3.81 -20.33 -41.75
CA LEU A 17 -2.83 -19.69 -40.86
C LEU A 17 -3.49 -19.53 -39.51
N THR A 18 -3.33 -20.52 -38.62
CA THR A 18 -3.73 -20.38 -37.21
C THR A 18 -2.82 -19.37 -36.57
N LEU A 19 -3.34 -18.15 -36.44
CA LEU A 19 -2.70 -17.11 -35.66
C LEU A 19 -2.66 -17.57 -34.20
N ALA A 20 -1.53 -18.12 -33.79
CA ALA A 20 -1.31 -18.42 -32.36
C ALA A 20 -1.32 -17.09 -31.60
N VAL A 21 -2.44 -16.82 -30.92
CA VAL A 21 -2.53 -15.70 -29.98
C VAL A 21 -1.61 -16.05 -28.81
N LEU A 22 -0.37 -15.57 -28.88
CA LEU A 22 0.54 -15.63 -27.75
C LEU A 22 -0.08 -14.81 -26.61
N PRO A 23 -0.16 -15.33 -25.38
CA PRO A 23 -0.66 -14.56 -24.25
C PRO A 23 0.18 -13.29 -24.14
N SER A 24 -0.51 -12.13 -24.04
CA SER A 24 0.17 -10.85 -23.93
C SER A 24 1.01 -10.84 -22.64
N PRO A 25 2.19 -10.19 -22.63
CA PRO A 25 3.01 -10.11 -21.42
C PRO A 25 2.26 -9.54 -20.21
N ALA A 26 1.24 -8.72 -20.44
CA ALA A 26 0.35 -8.20 -19.39
C ALA A 26 -0.46 -9.31 -18.70
N ALA A 27 -1.00 -10.30 -19.43
CA ALA A 27 -1.75 -11.41 -18.85
C ALA A 27 -0.85 -12.34 -18.02
N ALA A 28 0.39 -12.56 -18.47
CA ALA A 28 1.38 -13.33 -17.70
C ALA A 28 1.78 -12.61 -16.40
N GLN A 29 1.92 -11.30 -16.45
CA GLN A 29 2.28 -10.46 -15.28
C GLN A 29 1.17 -10.42 -14.22
N PHE A 30 -0.10 -10.37 -14.64
CA PHE A 30 -1.24 -10.51 -13.73
C PHE A 30 -1.23 -11.88 -13.02
N SER A 31 -0.91 -12.96 -13.75
CA SER A 31 -0.81 -14.31 -13.17
C SER A 31 0.32 -14.42 -12.14
N GLU A 32 1.49 -13.81 -12.38
CA GLU A 32 2.64 -13.79 -11.47
C GLU A 32 2.33 -12.99 -10.20
N SER A 33 1.78 -11.78 -10.36
CA SER A 33 1.36 -10.93 -9.25
C SER A 33 0.36 -11.62 -8.33
N TYR A 34 -0.64 -12.27 -8.91
CA TYR A 34 -1.63 -13.03 -8.15
C TYR A 34 -0.99 -14.18 -7.36
N LYS A 35 -0.17 -14.99 -8.02
CA LYS A 35 0.54 -16.12 -7.37
C LYS A 35 1.40 -15.64 -6.21
N PHE A 36 2.15 -14.56 -6.41
CA PHE A 36 2.98 -13.96 -5.36
C PHE A 36 2.16 -13.56 -4.13
N LEU A 37 1.07 -12.81 -4.31
CA LEU A 37 0.23 -12.38 -3.19
C LEU A 37 -0.43 -13.57 -2.48
N GLU A 38 -0.82 -14.62 -3.22
CA GLU A 38 -1.36 -15.86 -2.65
C GLU A 38 -0.30 -16.62 -1.85
N ALA A 39 0.94 -16.76 -2.36
CA ALA A 39 2.05 -17.37 -1.62
C ALA A 39 2.34 -16.61 -0.31
N VAL A 40 2.30 -15.26 -0.35
CA VAL A 40 2.44 -14.43 0.86
C VAL A 40 1.27 -14.66 1.83
N LYS A 41 0.02 -14.77 1.35
CA LYS A 41 -1.15 -15.08 2.19
C LYS A 41 -1.01 -16.43 2.87
N LYS A 42 -0.51 -17.44 2.16
CA LYS A 42 -0.31 -18.80 2.66
C LYS A 42 0.95 -18.98 3.49
N LYS A 43 1.82 -17.96 3.56
CA LYS A 43 3.13 -17.99 4.25
C LYS A 43 4.14 -18.99 3.63
N GLU A 44 4.07 -19.17 2.33
CA GLU A 44 4.96 -20.05 1.56
C GLU A 44 6.32 -19.37 1.33
N GLY A 45 7.15 -19.33 2.39
CA GLY A 45 8.38 -18.52 2.43
C GLY A 45 9.40 -18.89 1.35
N GLN A 46 9.56 -20.19 1.04
CA GLN A 46 10.46 -20.63 -0.02
C GLN A 46 9.94 -20.16 -1.39
N GLU A 47 8.68 -20.39 -1.69
CA GLU A 47 8.07 -19.97 -2.97
C GLU A 47 8.17 -18.45 -3.16
N VAL A 48 7.87 -17.66 -2.12
CA VAL A 48 8.03 -16.19 -2.18
C VAL A 48 9.47 -15.78 -2.44
N THR A 49 10.44 -16.49 -1.84
CA THR A 49 11.87 -16.19 -2.03
C THR A 49 12.29 -16.50 -3.47
N ASP A 50 11.88 -17.65 -4.01
CA ASP A 50 12.19 -18.07 -5.37
C ASP A 50 11.55 -17.14 -6.41
N MET A 51 10.28 -16.78 -6.21
CA MET A 51 9.59 -15.80 -7.04
C MET A 51 10.26 -14.42 -7.05
N LEU A 52 10.80 -13.97 -5.92
CA LEU A 52 11.54 -12.70 -5.84
C LEU A 52 12.94 -12.77 -6.43
N ALA A 53 13.54 -13.96 -6.53
CA ALA A 53 14.85 -14.16 -7.16
C ALA A 53 14.76 -14.27 -8.69
N GLU A 54 13.70 -14.90 -9.20
CA GLU A 54 13.52 -15.21 -10.61
C GLU A 54 12.52 -14.31 -11.32
N GLY A 55 11.66 -13.65 -10.54
CA GLY A 55 10.53 -12.86 -11.03
C GLY A 55 10.89 -11.43 -11.44
N SER A 56 9.85 -10.70 -11.81
CA SER A 56 9.96 -9.29 -12.19
C SER A 56 10.52 -8.43 -11.03
N PRO A 57 11.45 -7.47 -11.29
CA PRO A 57 12.02 -6.61 -10.25
C PRO A 57 10.99 -5.85 -9.39
N ASN A 58 9.79 -5.62 -9.94
CA ASN A 58 8.71 -4.92 -9.26
C ASN A 58 7.72 -5.84 -8.54
N LEU A 59 7.93 -7.17 -8.57
CA LEU A 59 7.00 -8.16 -8.03
C LEU A 59 6.73 -7.93 -6.54
N ILE A 60 7.75 -7.55 -5.76
CA ILE A 60 7.63 -7.23 -4.33
C ILE A 60 6.60 -6.12 -4.03
N ASN A 61 6.40 -5.19 -4.98
CA ASN A 61 5.49 -4.06 -4.86
C ASN A 61 4.20 -4.22 -5.67
N THR A 62 3.95 -5.45 -6.15
CA THR A 62 2.71 -5.76 -6.85
C THR A 62 1.50 -5.49 -5.96
N ARG A 63 0.37 -5.17 -6.59
CA ARG A 63 -0.86 -4.77 -5.89
C ARG A 63 -1.99 -5.71 -6.28
N ASP A 64 -2.79 -6.05 -5.29
CA ASP A 64 -4.08 -6.69 -5.56
C ASP A 64 -4.95 -5.78 -6.44
N ILE A 65 -5.55 -6.34 -7.48
CA ILE A 65 -6.32 -5.56 -8.46
C ILE A 65 -7.61 -4.97 -7.90
N THR A 66 -8.14 -5.56 -6.83
CA THR A 66 -9.40 -5.15 -6.21
C THR A 66 -9.16 -4.22 -5.03
N SER A 67 -8.33 -4.64 -4.09
CA SER A 67 -8.07 -3.90 -2.85
C SER A 67 -6.92 -2.90 -2.97
N GLY A 68 -6.06 -3.02 -4.00
CA GLY A 68 -4.85 -2.21 -4.14
C GLY A 68 -3.77 -2.54 -3.11
N GLU A 69 -3.97 -3.55 -2.28
CA GLU A 69 -3.06 -3.95 -1.22
C GLU A 69 -1.79 -4.59 -1.78
N THR A 70 -0.66 -4.29 -1.18
CA THR A 70 0.62 -4.96 -1.44
C THR A 70 0.85 -6.09 -0.44
N ALA A 71 1.86 -6.94 -0.69
CA ALA A 71 2.29 -7.96 0.27
C ALA A 71 2.52 -7.37 1.68
N LEU A 72 3.11 -6.16 1.77
CA LEU A 72 3.35 -5.52 3.06
C LEU A 72 2.05 -5.16 3.80
N HIS A 73 0.98 -4.74 3.09
CA HIS A 73 -0.34 -4.53 3.71
C HIS A 73 -0.89 -5.84 4.29
N LEU A 74 -0.84 -6.94 3.51
CA LEU A 74 -1.36 -8.24 3.93
C LEU A 74 -0.67 -8.77 5.20
N VAL A 75 0.67 -8.68 5.28
CA VAL A 75 1.39 -9.14 6.45
C VAL A 75 1.21 -8.22 7.66
N THR A 76 1.02 -6.91 7.42
CA THR A 76 0.69 -5.95 8.48
C THR A 76 -0.68 -6.25 9.08
N GLN A 77 -1.70 -6.57 8.25
CA GLN A 77 -3.03 -6.97 8.71
C GLN A 77 -2.99 -8.21 9.60
N ARG A 78 -2.09 -9.15 9.30
CA ARG A 78 -1.87 -10.37 10.10
C ARG A 78 -1.06 -10.12 11.37
N ARG A 79 -0.52 -8.91 11.57
CA ARG A 79 0.45 -8.57 12.64
C ARG A 79 1.68 -9.47 12.61
N ASP A 80 2.13 -9.85 11.43
CA ASP A 80 3.24 -10.79 11.25
C ASP A 80 4.55 -10.02 11.10
N LEU A 81 5.17 -9.70 12.24
CA LEU A 81 6.38 -8.88 12.30
C LEU A 81 7.55 -9.50 11.52
N THR A 82 7.69 -10.83 11.56
CA THR A 82 8.74 -11.56 10.84
C THR A 82 8.60 -11.36 9.34
N TRP A 83 7.40 -11.53 8.80
CA TRP A 83 7.13 -11.31 7.38
C TRP A 83 7.25 -9.84 6.99
N MET A 84 6.86 -8.91 7.86
CA MET A 84 7.07 -7.49 7.61
C MET A 84 8.56 -7.17 7.47
N GLN A 85 9.41 -7.67 8.39
CA GLN A 85 10.86 -7.50 8.33
C GLN A 85 11.45 -8.10 7.05
N PHE A 86 11.03 -9.30 6.69
CA PHE A 86 11.47 -9.98 5.48
C PHE A 86 11.14 -9.17 4.22
N LEU A 87 9.89 -8.78 4.03
CA LEU A 87 9.46 -8.02 2.86
C LEU A 87 10.13 -6.65 2.77
N LEU A 88 10.29 -5.95 3.91
CA LEU A 88 11.00 -4.67 3.95
C LEU A 88 12.50 -4.84 3.62
N ALA A 89 13.13 -5.93 4.05
CA ALA A 89 14.51 -6.25 3.66
C ALA A 89 14.64 -6.58 2.16
N LYS A 90 13.59 -7.09 1.53
CA LYS A 90 13.50 -7.34 0.08
C LYS A 90 13.09 -6.11 -0.74
N GLY A 91 12.94 -4.94 -0.13
CA GLY A 91 12.65 -3.69 -0.82
C GLY A 91 11.16 -3.38 -1.00
N ALA A 92 10.28 -3.97 -0.17
CA ALA A 92 8.89 -3.58 -0.17
C ALA A 92 8.74 -2.09 0.13
N ASN A 93 7.90 -1.39 -0.65
CA ASN A 93 7.64 0.02 -0.46
C ASN A 93 6.82 0.24 0.82
N VAL A 94 7.49 0.79 1.84
CA VAL A 94 6.89 1.07 3.16
C VAL A 94 5.73 2.07 3.08
N ASN A 95 5.70 2.91 2.03
CA ASN A 95 4.70 3.96 1.82
C ASN A 95 3.71 3.62 0.69
N ALA A 96 3.60 2.35 0.29
CA ALA A 96 2.59 1.94 -0.69
C ALA A 96 1.18 2.27 -0.15
N ARG A 97 0.26 2.67 -1.05
CA ARG A 97 -1.12 3.02 -0.68
C ARG A 97 -2.08 1.98 -1.25
N ASP A 98 -3.03 1.50 -0.48
CA ASP A 98 -4.12 0.64 -0.97
C ASP A 98 -5.17 1.46 -1.76
N ALA A 99 -6.27 0.83 -2.18
CA ALA A 99 -7.34 1.51 -2.91
C ALA A 99 -8.08 2.57 -2.06
N ARG A 100 -7.99 2.50 -0.73
CA ARG A 100 -8.53 3.49 0.21
C ARG A 100 -7.51 4.57 0.57
N GLY A 101 -6.33 4.55 -0.08
CA GLY A 101 -5.23 5.45 0.20
C GLY A 101 -4.50 5.13 1.51
N ALA A 102 -4.84 4.05 2.21
CA ALA A 102 -4.16 3.68 3.45
C ALA A 102 -2.77 3.11 3.16
N THR A 103 -1.79 3.51 3.97
CA THR A 103 -0.45 2.93 3.98
C THR A 103 -0.36 1.78 4.99
N PRO A 104 0.66 0.90 4.92
CA PRO A 104 0.90 -0.10 5.97
C PRO A 104 0.95 0.50 7.38
N LEU A 105 1.46 1.73 7.51
CA LEU A 105 1.48 2.44 8.79
C LEU A 105 0.06 2.75 9.32
N VAL A 106 -0.84 3.26 8.46
CA VAL A 106 -2.25 3.49 8.83
C VAL A 106 -2.92 2.18 9.22
N VAL A 107 -2.66 1.10 8.46
CA VAL A 107 -3.19 -0.25 8.79
C VAL A 107 -2.69 -0.72 10.16
N ALA A 108 -1.40 -0.58 10.46
CA ALA A 108 -0.84 -0.96 11.76
C ALA A 108 -1.45 -0.14 12.91
N CYS A 109 -1.68 1.17 12.70
CA CYS A 109 -2.34 2.04 13.69
C CYS A 109 -3.79 1.61 13.94
N ASN A 110 -4.58 1.32 12.89
CA ASN A 110 -5.95 0.81 13.03
C ASN A 110 -6.03 -0.48 13.85
N LEU A 111 -5.02 -1.32 13.73
CA LEU A 111 -4.93 -2.59 14.45
C LEU A 111 -4.34 -2.46 15.86
N ASN A 112 -3.92 -1.27 16.29
CA ASN A 112 -3.18 -1.06 17.53
C ASN A 112 -1.91 -1.93 17.62
N PHE A 113 -1.22 -2.11 16.49
CA PHE A 113 -0.03 -2.95 16.38
C PHE A 113 1.23 -2.11 16.57
N ALA A 114 1.61 -1.87 17.84
CA ALA A 114 2.69 -0.97 18.21
C ALA A 114 4.06 -1.38 17.64
N GLU A 115 4.39 -2.68 17.68
CA GLU A 115 5.65 -3.21 17.15
C GLU A 115 5.74 -3.05 15.64
N GLY A 116 4.60 -3.21 14.94
CA GLY A 116 4.51 -2.95 13.50
C GLY A 116 4.68 -1.48 13.17
N VAL A 117 4.09 -0.58 13.96
CA VAL A 117 4.24 0.86 13.81
C VAL A 117 5.70 1.27 14.01
N ASP A 118 6.35 0.79 15.07
CA ASP A 118 7.76 1.08 15.36
C ASP A 118 8.68 0.60 14.23
N LEU A 119 8.47 -0.63 13.74
CA LEU A 119 9.19 -1.18 12.60
C LEU A 119 9.03 -0.32 11.34
N LEU A 120 7.80 0.04 10.99
CA LEU A 120 7.52 0.81 9.78
C LEU A 120 8.11 2.22 9.85
N VAL A 121 8.00 2.88 11.00
CA VAL A 121 8.62 4.18 11.27
C VAL A 121 10.14 4.08 11.15
N GLY A 122 10.76 3.08 11.76
CA GLY A 122 12.20 2.80 11.66
C GLY A 122 12.67 2.48 10.23
N ARG A 123 11.76 2.10 9.32
CA ARG A 123 12.05 1.87 7.89
C ARG A 123 11.63 3.03 6.99
N GLY A 124 11.38 4.21 7.54
CA GLY A 124 11.09 5.44 6.80
C GLY A 124 9.64 5.60 6.36
N ALA A 125 8.69 4.99 7.08
CA ALA A 125 7.28 5.29 6.86
C ALA A 125 7.01 6.78 7.09
N ARG A 126 6.26 7.40 6.18
CA ARG A 126 5.84 8.80 6.30
C ARG A 126 4.71 8.89 7.31
N VAL A 127 5.01 9.47 8.47
CA VAL A 127 4.12 9.47 9.63
C VAL A 127 2.87 10.33 9.46
N ASP A 128 2.87 11.26 8.49
CA ASP A 128 1.75 12.16 8.21
C ASP A 128 0.98 11.82 6.93
N GLU A 129 1.27 10.67 6.29
CA GLU A 129 0.50 10.20 5.13
C GLU A 129 -0.92 9.82 5.57
N SER A 130 -1.90 10.52 5.00
CA SER A 130 -3.32 10.29 5.30
C SER A 130 -3.97 9.34 4.30
N ASN A 131 -5.04 8.67 4.73
CA ASN A 131 -5.95 7.92 3.86
C ASN A 131 -6.85 8.87 3.03
N THR A 132 -7.79 8.31 2.24
CA THR A 132 -8.73 9.09 1.41
C THR A 132 -9.67 9.99 2.20
N SER A 133 -9.87 9.73 3.50
CA SER A 133 -10.64 10.59 4.41
C SER A 133 -9.79 11.72 5.02
N GLY A 134 -8.51 11.81 4.66
CA GLY A 134 -7.58 12.77 5.25
C GLY A 134 -7.06 12.35 6.63
N GLU A 135 -7.48 11.18 7.14
CA GLU A 135 -7.12 10.71 8.48
C GLU A 135 -5.65 10.27 8.50
N THR A 136 -4.87 10.93 9.38
CA THR A 136 -3.45 10.62 9.60
C THR A 136 -3.29 9.46 10.60
N PRO A 137 -2.12 8.78 10.62
CA PRO A 137 -1.82 7.78 11.65
C PRO A 137 -2.02 8.29 13.09
N LEU A 138 -1.69 9.56 13.34
CA LEU A 138 -1.88 10.17 14.67
C LEU A 138 -3.37 10.36 15.01
N ILE A 139 -4.20 10.80 14.06
CA ILE A 139 -5.66 10.88 14.25
C ILE A 139 -6.22 9.50 14.58
N THR A 140 -5.81 8.47 13.84
CA THR A 140 -6.19 7.08 14.11
C THR A 140 -5.79 6.63 15.53
N ALA A 141 -4.57 6.95 15.97
CA ALA A 141 -4.11 6.61 17.33
C ALA A 141 -4.92 7.32 18.42
N VAL A 142 -5.36 8.57 18.17
CA VAL A 142 -6.26 9.33 19.08
C VAL A 142 -7.65 8.67 19.11
N HIS A 143 -8.25 8.33 17.98
CA HIS A 143 -9.53 7.64 17.92
C HIS A 143 -9.50 6.31 18.70
N ASN A 144 -8.41 5.57 18.59
CA ASN A 144 -8.18 4.33 19.32
C ASN A 144 -7.81 4.55 20.79
N ARG A 145 -7.65 5.82 21.23
CA ARG A 145 -7.20 6.20 22.58
C ARG A 145 -5.90 5.50 23.00
N ASN A 146 -5.04 5.21 22.00
CA ASN A 146 -3.81 4.46 22.23
C ASN A 146 -2.63 5.41 22.45
N ILE A 147 -2.36 5.74 23.72
CA ILE A 147 -1.28 6.64 24.14
C ILE A 147 0.09 6.14 23.69
N ALA A 148 0.33 4.82 23.70
CA ALA A 148 1.62 4.26 23.28
C ALA A 148 1.88 4.54 21.79
N LEU A 149 0.90 4.32 20.90
CA LEU A 149 1.00 4.66 19.48
C LEU A 149 1.17 6.17 19.27
N MET A 150 0.39 7.00 19.98
CA MET A 150 0.53 8.45 19.90
C MET A 150 1.98 8.88 20.18
N ARG A 151 2.60 8.34 21.24
CA ARG A 151 3.98 8.65 21.58
C ARG A 151 4.98 8.23 20.53
N ILE A 152 4.83 7.02 19.96
CA ILE A 152 5.70 6.55 18.87
C ILE A 152 5.62 7.52 17.69
N LEU A 153 4.41 7.88 17.26
CA LEU A 153 4.19 8.75 16.11
C LEU A 153 4.69 10.18 16.37
N LEU A 154 4.41 10.76 17.54
CA LEU A 154 4.88 12.10 17.89
C LEU A 154 6.39 12.18 17.98
N LYS A 155 7.05 11.18 18.59
CA LYS A 155 8.53 11.08 18.60
C LYS A 155 9.10 10.98 17.19
N ALA A 156 8.41 10.30 16.29
CA ALA A 156 8.77 10.21 14.88
C ALA A 156 8.51 11.50 14.09
N GLY A 157 7.86 12.48 14.70
CA GLY A 157 7.60 13.80 14.11
C GLY A 157 6.24 13.98 13.47
N ALA A 158 5.25 13.13 13.83
CA ALA A 158 3.89 13.32 13.36
C ALA A 158 3.36 14.70 13.76
N ASN A 159 2.71 15.39 12.82
CA ASN A 159 2.13 16.71 13.02
C ASN A 159 0.72 16.60 13.62
N PRO A 160 0.51 17.00 14.91
CA PRO A 160 -0.79 16.92 15.56
C PRO A 160 -1.82 17.93 15.03
N ASP A 161 -1.39 18.91 14.25
CA ASP A 161 -2.21 19.99 13.72
C ASP A 161 -2.55 19.80 12.22
N ARG A 162 -2.21 18.64 11.65
CA ARG A 162 -2.65 18.25 10.30
C ARG A 162 -4.12 17.83 10.36
N ALA A 163 -4.96 18.56 9.62
CA ALA A 163 -6.39 18.31 9.58
C ALA A 163 -6.76 17.19 8.60
N ASP A 164 -7.82 16.45 8.92
CA ASP A 164 -8.51 15.55 8.02
C ASP A 164 -9.46 16.30 7.06
N ASN A 165 -10.23 15.58 6.24
CA ASN A 165 -11.18 16.18 5.29
C ASN A 165 -12.38 16.86 5.98
N SER A 166 -12.60 16.64 7.28
CA SER A 166 -13.61 17.37 8.07
C SER A 166 -13.06 18.66 8.69
N GLY A 167 -11.78 18.94 8.48
CA GLY A 167 -11.08 20.09 9.05
C GLY A 167 -10.62 19.89 10.49
N ARG A 168 -10.71 18.67 11.04
CA ARG A 168 -10.31 18.37 12.43
C ARG A 168 -8.92 17.79 12.49
N THR A 169 -8.18 18.21 13.51
CA THR A 169 -6.82 17.77 13.81
C THR A 169 -6.80 16.68 14.89
N ALA A 170 -5.67 15.99 15.04
CA ALA A 170 -5.47 15.05 16.15
C ALA A 170 -5.67 15.75 17.51
N ARG A 171 -5.27 17.02 17.63
CA ARG A 171 -5.46 17.84 18.84
C ARG A 171 -6.94 18.09 19.11
N ASP A 172 -7.74 18.37 18.08
CA ASP A 172 -9.18 18.60 18.23
C ASP A 172 -9.89 17.31 18.67
N TYR A 173 -9.55 16.18 18.05
CA TYR A 173 -10.10 14.88 18.45
C TYR A 173 -9.70 14.49 19.87
N ALA A 174 -8.47 14.79 20.31
CA ALA A 174 -8.04 14.53 21.69
C ALA A 174 -8.88 15.33 22.70
N LYS A 175 -9.17 16.62 22.41
CA LYS A 175 -10.05 17.45 23.24
C LYS A 175 -11.49 16.92 23.25
N LEU A 176 -12.03 16.58 22.07
CA LEU A 176 -13.40 16.04 21.95
C LEU A 176 -13.57 14.68 22.65
N ALA A 177 -12.51 13.87 22.73
CA ALA A 177 -12.56 12.57 23.40
C ALA A 177 -12.77 12.67 24.92
N GLY A 178 -12.67 13.86 25.52
CA GLY A 178 -12.87 14.09 26.94
C GLY A 178 -11.85 13.39 27.84
N ASN A 179 -10.72 12.97 27.28
CA ASN A 179 -9.66 12.29 28.02
C ASN A 179 -8.41 13.20 28.12
N PRO A 180 -8.15 13.79 29.30
CA PRO A 180 -7.02 14.72 29.48
C PRO A 180 -5.67 14.10 29.13
N ALA A 181 -5.49 12.79 29.32
CA ALA A 181 -4.22 12.11 29.02
C ALA A 181 -3.85 12.19 27.53
N LEU A 182 -4.83 12.17 26.60
CA LEU A 182 -4.58 12.31 25.17
C LEU A 182 -4.06 13.72 24.83
N VAL A 183 -4.66 14.74 25.44
CA VAL A 183 -4.24 16.14 25.27
C VAL A 183 -2.83 16.32 25.81
N THR A 184 -2.59 15.86 27.06
CA THR A 184 -1.26 15.95 27.69
C THR A 184 -0.17 15.32 26.84
N VAL A 185 -0.40 14.14 26.27
CA VAL A 185 0.58 13.46 25.41
C VAL A 185 0.92 14.28 24.17
N ILE A 186 -0.07 14.90 23.53
CA ILE A 186 0.18 15.77 22.38
C ILE A 186 0.98 17.01 22.80
N GLU A 187 0.66 17.61 23.96
CA GLU A 187 1.35 18.81 24.42
C GLU A 187 2.79 18.55 24.87
N THR A 188 3.05 17.38 25.45
CA THR A 188 4.39 17.04 25.97
C THR A 188 5.30 16.44 24.91
N ASP A 189 4.78 15.61 24.00
CA ASP A 189 5.58 14.79 23.10
C ASP A 189 5.64 15.34 21.65
N ALA A 190 4.78 16.33 21.29
CA ALA A 190 4.88 16.99 20.00
C ALA A 190 6.14 17.86 19.92
N LYS A 191 6.89 17.74 18.82
CA LYS A 191 8.08 18.57 18.61
C LYS A 191 7.72 20.06 18.56
N PRO A 192 8.52 20.96 19.17
CA PRO A 192 8.35 22.39 19.02
C PRO A 192 8.50 22.79 17.55
N GLY A 193 7.43 23.30 16.95
CA GLY A 193 7.42 23.70 15.53
C GLY A 193 6.11 23.38 14.80
N SER A 194 5.30 22.45 15.29
CA SER A 194 3.91 22.30 14.88
C SER A 194 3.08 23.41 15.52
N LYS A 195 3.13 24.62 14.93
CA LYS A 195 2.28 25.74 15.37
C LYS A 195 0.83 25.45 14.99
N PRO A 196 -0.15 25.70 15.91
CA PRO A 196 -1.54 25.68 15.52
C PRO A 196 -1.75 26.74 14.42
N GLY A 197 -2.27 26.35 13.26
CA GLY A 197 -2.85 27.31 12.34
C GLY A 197 -2.19 27.56 10.98
N GLN A 198 -1.34 26.68 10.46
CA GLN A 198 -1.06 26.69 9.01
C GLN A 198 -1.76 25.51 8.35
N GLY A 199 -3.07 25.63 8.18
CA GLY A 199 -3.82 24.83 7.25
C GLY A 199 -3.27 24.99 5.83
N PRO A 200 -3.50 24.02 4.90
CA PRO A 200 -3.03 24.15 3.54
C PRO A 200 -3.54 25.46 2.94
N GLN A 201 -2.60 26.31 2.48
CA GLN A 201 -2.97 27.48 1.71
C GLN A 201 -3.78 27.00 0.50
N SER A 202 -5.05 27.40 0.43
CA SER A 202 -5.90 27.09 -0.70
C SER A 202 -5.26 27.70 -1.96
N PHE A 203 -4.71 26.85 -2.81
CA PHE A 203 -4.36 27.20 -4.17
C PHE A 203 -5.67 27.23 -5.01
N GLY A 204 -6.49 28.28 -4.78
CA GLY A 204 -7.55 28.67 -5.69
C GLY A 204 -7.07 29.84 -6.53
N PRO A 205 -7.44 29.90 -7.84
CA PRO A 205 -7.14 31.08 -8.65
C PRO A 205 -7.80 32.32 -8.02
N LYS A 206 -7.01 33.35 -7.76
CA LYS A 206 -7.54 34.68 -7.42
C LYS A 206 -8.21 35.21 -8.68
N LEU A 207 -9.54 35.38 -8.63
CA LEU A 207 -10.30 36.16 -9.59
C LEU A 207 -9.99 37.65 -9.44
#